data_b8d28fceddb7f821d81bb983c71fcde3
#
_entry.id   b8d28fceddb7f821d81bb983c71fcde3
#
_cell.length_a   1.000
_cell.length_b   1.000
_cell.length_c   1.000
_cell.angle_alpha   90.00
_cell.angle_beta   90.00
_cell.angle_gamma   90.00
#
_symmetry.space_group_name_H-M   'P 1'
#
loop_
_entity.id
_entity.type
_entity.pdbx_description
1 polymer ?
#
loop_
_entity_poly.entity_id
_entity_poly.type
_entity_poly.pdbx_seq_one_letter_code
_entity_poly.pdbx_strand_id
1 'polypeptide(L)'
;MSISWSKPNKVILFQGDSITDGNRGRDEDPNHIHGHGYAYIIASKLGSELAEQQPIFYNRGISGDRISDLYARWNEDAIYLRPDVLSILIGVNDIWRSLKGEPSGITDRYERAYRHVLEETREVLPQARLVLMEPFILKTGAPAEDWPEWQKRITRYQQVVRKLAEEFNTVFVPLQEIFEAAAQRADNAYWLWDGVHPTTAGHDLIAKQWLNVVEQSGILND
;
A
#
# COMPACT_ATOMS: atom_id res chain seq x y z
N MET A 1 -8.78 -16.91 -12.27
CA MET A 1 -8.01 -15.75 -12.78
C MET A 1 -7.40 -16.11 -14.11
N SER A 2 -7.51 -15.24 -15.12
CA SER A 2 -6.78 -15.40 -16.37
C SER A 2 -5.71 -14.30 -16.45
N ILE A 3 -4.68 -14.42 -15.60
CA ILE A 3 -3.50 -13.56 -15.69
C ILE A 3 -2.64 -14.11 -16.82
N SER A 4 -2.38 -13.29 -17.83
CA SER A 4 -1.61 -13.65 -19.02
C SER A 4 -0.24 -12.97 -18.97
N TRP A 5 0.71 -13.61 -18.29
CA TRP A 5 2.11 -13.17 -18.29
C TRP A 5 2.94 -14.00 -19.26
N SER A 6 3.45 -13.38 -20.28
CA SER A 6 4.41 -14.01 -21.20
C SER A 6 5.87 -13.83 -20.74
N LYS A 7 6.18 -12.71 -20.08
CA LYS A 7 7.53 -12.40 -19.59
C LYS A 7 7.79 -13.08 -18.24
N PRO A 8 8.81 -13.95 -18.11
CA PRO A 8 9.21 -14.51 -16.83
C PRO A 8 9.87 -13.44 -15.94
N ASN A 9 9.93 -13.74 -14.63
CA ASN A 9 10.64 -12.95 -13.63
C ASN A 9 10.15 -11.49 -13.51
N LYS A 10 8.87 -11.21 -13.78
CA LYS A 10 8.31 -9.89 -13.50
C LYS A 10 8.44 -9.56 -12.02
N VAL A 11 8.82 -8.33 -11.74
CA VAL A 11 9.04 -7.82 -10.38
C VAL A 11 7.79 -7.08 -9.89
N ILE A 12 7.24 -7.53 -8.78
CA ILE A 12 6.16 -6.86 -8.04
C ILE A 12 6.73 -6.31 -6.73
N LEU A 13 6.66 -5.01 -6.56
CA LEU A 13 7.18 -4.30 -5.40
C LEU A 13 6.05 -3.70 -4.56
N PHE A 14 6.06 -3.96 -3.26
CA PHE A 14 5.18 -3.33 -2.28
C PHE A 14 5.97 -2.31 -1.46
N GLN A 15 5.52 -1.06 -1.50
CA GLN A 15 6.06 0.07 -0.74
C GLN A 15 5.02 0.60 0.24
N GLY A 16 5.49 1.09 1.39
CA GLY A 16 4.62 1.64 2.41
C GLY A 16 5.26 1.69 3.80
N ASP A 17 4.39 1.77 4.79
CA ASP A 17 4.72 1.84 6.21
C ASP A 17 4.60 0.48 6.94
N SER A 18 4.24 0.51 8.24
CA SER A 18 4.06 -0.69 9.07
C SER A 18 3.04 -1.68 8.52
N ILE A 19 1.99 -1.21 7.84
CA ILE A 19 0.94 -2.05 7.27
C ILE A 19 1.52 -2.89 6.13
N THR A 20 2.40 -2.32 5.33
CA THR A 20 3.12 -3.02 4.26
C THR A 20 4.28 -3.85 4.82
N ASP A 21 5.07 -3.28 5.73
CA ASP A 21 6.20 -3.96 6.39
C ASP A 21 5.78 -5.33 6.95
N GLY A 22 4.68 -5.37 7.70
CA GLY A 22 4.19 -6.63 8.28
C GLY A 22 5.27 -7.36 9.07
N ASN A 23 6.20 -6.64 9.70
CA ASN A 23 7.35 -7.20 10.41
C ASN A 23 8.22 -8.12 9.53
N ARG A 24 8.48 -7.71 8.29
CA ARG A 24 9.31 -8.47 7.34
C ARG A 24 10.74 -8.68 7.86
N GLY A 25 11.36 -9.78 7.51
CA GLY A 25 12.80 -10.02 7.71
C GLY A 25 13.65 -8.98 6.97
N ARG A 26 14.84 -8.73 7.50
CA ARG A 26 15.82 -7.79 6.92
C ARG A 26 17.03 -8.51 6.33
N ASP A 27 17.03 -9.81 6.40
CA ASP A 27 17.97 -10.74 5.76
C ASP A 27 17.37 -11.32 4.47
N GLU A 28 18.06 -12.27 3.87
CA GLU A 28 17.65 -12.94 2.63
C GLU A 28 16.82 -14.21 2.87
N ASP A 29 16.34 -14.47 4.11
CA ASP A 29 15.52 -15.63 4.41
C ASP A 29 14.16 -15.55 3.68
N PRO A 30 13.91 -16.41 2.68
CA PRO A 30 12.71 -16.35 1.86
C PRO A 30 11.42 -16.59 2.65
N ASN A 31 11.50 -17.16 3.86
CA ASN A 31 10.33 -17.40 4.70
C ASN A 31 9.82 -16.12 5.39
N HIS A 32 10.67 -15.09 5.54
CA HIS A 32 10.37 -13.90 6.33
C HIS A 32 10.43 -12.58 5.55
N ILE A 33 11.07 -12.54 4.36
CA ILE A 33 11.29 -11.32 3.59
C ILE A 33 10.01 -10.57 3.19
N HIS A 34 8.87 -11.25 3.17
CA HIS A 34 7.58 -10.63 2.83
C HIS A 34 6.76 -10.19 4.04
N GLY A 35 7.21 -10.49 5.27
CA GLY A 35 6.45 -10.25 6.49
C GLY A 35 5.26 -11.20 6.63
N HIS A 36 4.25 -10.77 7.39
CA HIS A 36 3.03 -11.55 7.63
C HIS A 36 1.74 -10.80 7.24
N GLY A 37 1.88 -9.72 6.45
CA GLY A 37 0.79 -8.86 6.02
C GLY A 37 0.25 -9.21 4.62
N TYR A 38 -0.51 -8.26 4.06
CA TYR A 38 -1.16 -8.41 2.74
C TYR A 38 -0.16 -8.70 1.62
N ALA A 39 1.05 -8.14 1.68
CA ALA A 39 2.10 -8.38 0.68
C ALA A 39 2.51 -9.86 0.63
N TYR A 40 2.62 -10.51 1.81
CA TYR A 40 2.87 -11.95 1.90
C TYR A 40 1.72 -12.78 1.29
N ILE A 41 0.46 -12.41 1.58
CA ILE A 41 -0.72 -13.12 1.07
C ILE A 41 -0.77 -13.04 -0.46
N ILE A 42 -0.53 -11.83 -1.02
CA ILE A 42 -0.49 -11.63 -2.47
C ILE A 42 0.66 -12.42 -3.10
N ALA A 43 1.87 -12.34 -2.52
CA ALA A 43 3.04 -13.06 -3.02
C ALA A 43 2.83 -14.58 -3.01
N SER A 44 2.24 -15.12 -1.93
CA SER A 44 1.91 -16.54 -1.83
C SER A 44 0.94 -16.98 -2.91
N LYS A 45 -0.13 -16.19 -3.12
CA LYS A 45 -1.18 -16.52 -4.09
C LYS A 45 -0.65 -16.43 -5.54
N LEU A 46 -0.12 -15.28 -5.92
CA LEU A 46 0.39 -15.09 -7.28
C LEU A 46 1.62 -15.97 -7.57
N GLY A 47 2.49 -16.18 -6.60
CA GLY A 47 3.66 -17.05 -6.75
C GLY A 47 3.28 -18.52 -7.04
N SER A 48 2.20 -19.02 -6.41
CA SER A 48 1.72 -20.37 -6.70
C SER A 48 0.93 -20.45 -8.01
N GLU A 49 0.13 -19.43 -8.34
CA GLU A 49 -0.67 -19.41 -9.58
C GLU A 49 0.16 -19.14 -10.84
N LEU A 50 1.29 -18.47 -10.71
CA LEU A 50 2.19 -18.07 -11.81
C LEU A 50 3.56 -18.73 -11.69
N ALA A 51 3.61 -19.97 -11.18
CA ALA A 51 4.86 -20.67 -10.89
C ALA A 51 5.75 -20.86 -12.13
N GLU A 52 5.17 -21.01 -13.32
CA GLU A 52 5.90 -21.12 -14.60
C GLU A 52 6.60 -19.83 -14.98
N GLN A 53 6.04 -18.66 -14.59
CA GLN A 53 6.59 -17.34 -14.86
C GLN A 53 7.59 -16.89 -13.79
N GLN A 54 7.62 -17.55 -12.63
CA GLN A 54 8.55 -17.29 -11.52
C GLN A 54 8.57 -15.79 -11.11
N PRO A 55 7.43 -15.17 -10.75
CA PRO A 55 7.40 -13.76 -10.37
C PRO A 55 8.28 -13.50 -9.15
N ILE A 56 8.93 -12.34 -9.14
CA ILE A 56 9.77 -11.86 -8.04
C ILE A 56 8.97 -10.86 -7.23
N PHE A 57 8.91 -11.05 -5.91
CA PHE A 57 8.20 -10.15 -5.02
C PHE A 57 9.17 -9.46 -4.06
N TYR A 58 9.02 -8.15 -3.92
CA TYR A 58 9.72 -7.37 -2.90
C TYR A 58 8.72 -6.69 -1.97
N ASN A 59 8.93 -6.83 -0.68
CA ASN A 59 8.33 -5.99 0.34
C ASN A 59 9.39 -5.02 0.85
N ARG A 60 9.19 -3.71 0.62
CA ARG A 60 10.06 -2.62 1.04
C ARG A 60 9.35 -1.65 2.00
N GLY A 61 8.26 -2.08 2.63
CA GLY A 61 7.63 -1.35 3.73
C GLY A 61 8.60 -1.16 4.91
N ILE A 62 8.50 0.00 5.56
CA ILE A 62 9.22 0.31 6.80
C ILE A 62 8.26 0.91 7.82
N SER A 63 8.16 0.27 8.97
CA SER A 63 7.26 0.70 10.04
C SER A 63 7.55 2.14 10.48
N GLY A 64 6.51 2.97 10.56
CA GLY A 64 6.61 4.38 10.95
C GLY A 64 6.85 5.36 9.81
N ASP A 65 7.14 4.90 8.60
CA ASP A 65 7.40 5.78 7.46
C ASP A 65 6.19 6.66 7.11
N ARG A 66 6.51 7.89 6.75
CA ARG A 66 5.65 8.86 6.07
C ARG A 66 6.03 8.89 4.60
N ILE A 67 5.26 9.61 3.81
CA ILE A 67 5.62 9.79 2.39
C ILE A 67 7.02 10.42 2.19
N SER A 68 7.44 11.32 3.09
CA SER A 68 8.77 11.93 3.04
C SER A 68 9.88 10.95 3.34
N ASP A 69 9.66 10.01 4.25
CA ASP A 69 10.64 8.98 4.63
C ASP A 69 10.76 7.95 3.49
N LEU A 70 9.64 7.59 2.88
CA LEU A 70 9.58 6.74 1.68
C LEU A 70 10.33 7.40 0.51
N TYR A 71 10.13 8.70 0.27
CA TYR A 71 10.86 9.45 -0.77
C TYR A 71 12.36 9.47 -0.53
N ALA A 72 12.80 9.62 0.71
CA ALA A 72 14.23 9.67 1.05
C ALA A 72 15.01 8.39 0.69
N ARG A 73 14.33 7.25 0.57
CA ARG A 73 14.91 5.95 0.20
C ARG A 73 14.45 5.43 -1.16
N TRP A 74 13.84 6.29 -1.99
CA TRP A 74 13.14 5.88 -3.20
C TRP A 74 14.04 5.23 -4.23
N ASN A 75 15.28 5.73 -4.38
CA ASN A 75 16.24 5.18 -5.33
C ASN A 75 16.61 3.73 -5.00
N GLU A 76 16.99 3.47 -3.75
CA GLU A 76 17.47 2.17 -3.30
C GLU A 76 16.35 1.14 -3.21
N ASP A 77 15.19 1.58 -2.72
CA ASP A 77 14.09 0.68 -2.38
C ASP A 77 13.00 0.60 -3.46
N ALA A 78 13.10 1.38 -4.52
CA ALA A 78 12.17 1.31 -5.65
C ALA A 78 12.86 1.36 -7.02
N ILE A 79 13.58 2.44 -7.34
CA ILE A 79 14.10 2.67 -8.68
C ILE A 79 15.12 1.59 -9.08
N TYR A 80 16.06 1.25 -8.21
CA TYR A 80 17.09 0.24 -8.51
C TYR A 80 16.54 -1.19 -8.61
N LEU A 81 15.38 -1.46 -8.03
CA LEU A 81 14.71 -2.75 -8.13
C LEU A 81 13.98 -2.94 -9.47
N ARG A 82 13.77 -1.86 -10.23
CA ARG A 82 13.13 -1.87 -11.56
C ARG A 82 11.83 -2.67 -11.60
N PRO A 83 10.85 -2.37 -10.75
CA PRO A 83 9.61 -3.14 -10.71
C PRO A 83 8.81 -3.01 -12.00
N ASP A 84 8.20 -4.12 -12.43
CA ASP A 84 7.17 -4.11 -13.48
C ASP A 84 5.83 -3.60 -12.90
N VAL A 85 5.55 -3.94 -11.62
CA VAL A 85 4.39 -3.44 -10.87
C VAL A 85 4.85 -2.88 -9.53
N LEU A 86 4.49 -1.65 -9.24
CA LEU A 86 4.82 -0.95 -7.99
C LEU A 86 3.56 -0.53 -7.26
N SER A 87 3.35 -1.09 -6.07
CA SER A 87 2.21 -0.84 -5.21
C SER A 87 2.61 0.02 -4.00
N ILE A 88 1.87 1.10 -3.73
CA ILE A 88 2.18 2.06 -2.66
C ILE A 88 0.98 2.21 -1.73
N LEU A 89 1.17 1.90 -0.43
CA LEU A 89 0.22 2.17 0.65
C LEU A 89 0.91 2.98 1.74
N ILE A 90 0.61 4.29 1.80
CA ILE A 90 1.29 5.22 2.70
C ILE A 90 0.35 6.37 3.09
N GLY A 91 0.56 6.97 4.28
CA GLY A 91 -0.10 8.21 4.68
C GLY A 91 -0.67 8.22 6.09
N VAL A 92 -0.90 7.08 6.72
CA VAL A 92 -1.48 7.03 8.07
C VAL A 92 -0.52 7.66 9.12
N ASN A 93 0.79 7.50 8.96
CA ASN A 93 1.78 8.13 9.84
C ASN A 93 1.88 9.63 9.61
N ASP A 94 1.67 10.11 8.39
CA ASP A 94 1.53 11.54 8.09
C ASP A 94 0.35 12.14 8.87
N ILE A 95 -0.81 11.47 8.87
CA ILE A 95 -1.99 11.86 9.63
C ILE A 95 -1.68 11.88 11.14
N TRP A 96 -1.11 10.80 11.65
CA TRP A 96 -0.81 10.66 13.08
C TRP A 96 0.09 11.76 13.60
N ARG A 97 1.13 12.12 12.84
CA ARG A 97 2.02 13.23 13.18
C ARG A 97 1.33 14.59 13.07
N SER A 98 0.48 14.77 12.07
CA SER A 98 -0.30 16.01 11.93
C SER A 98 -1.25 16.24 13.13
N LEU A 99 -1.82 15.16 13.68
CA LEU A 99 -2.65 15.23 14.89
C LEU A 99 -1.85 15.65 16.13
N LYS A 100 -0.55 15.34 16.16
CA LYS A 100 0.38 15.81 17.20
C LYS A 100 0.93 17.22 16.96
N GLY A 101 0.42 17.93 15.94
CA GLY A 101 0.85 19.28 15.60
C GLY A 101 2.17 19.35 14.81
N GLU A 102 2.70 18.23 14.32
CA GLU A 102 3.92 18.23 13.54
C GLU A 102 3.66 18.76 12.12
N PRO A 103 4.45 19.74 11.62
CA PRO A 103 4.26 20.32 10.29
C PRO A 103 4.45 19.31 9.14
N SER A 104 5.15 18.21 9.39
CA SER A 104 5.38 17.16 8.40
C SER A 104 4.11 16.44 7.94
N GLY A 105 3.06 16.44 8.76
CA GLY A 105 1.79 15.80 8.45
C GLY A 105 0.75 16.73 7.81
N ILE A 106 1.15 17.86 7.22
CA ILE A 106 0.23 18.74 6.50
C ILE A 106 -0.09 18.13 5.13
N THR A 107 -1.38 18.04 4.79
CA THR A 107 -1.89 17.42 3.56
C THR A 107 -1.19 17.92 2.29
N ASP A 108 -0.95 19.23 2.17
CA ASP A 108 -0.26 19.79 1.00
C ASP A 108 1.20 19.31 0.86
N ARG A 109 1.87 19.04 1.99
CA ARG A 109 3.22 18.45 1.97
C ARG A 109 3.19 17.00 1.57
N TYR A 110 2.20 16.27 2.07
CA TYR A 110 1.95 14.89 1.67
C TYR A 110 1.71 14.79 0.17
N GLU A 111 0.80 15.61 -0.38
CA GLU A 111 0.53 15.64 -1.82
C GLU A 111 1.78 15.95 -2.64
N ARG A 112 2.55 16.98 -2.27
CA ARG A 112 3.78 17.34 -3.00
C ARG A 112 4.82 16.23 -2.97
N ALA A 113 5.09 15.64 -1.81
CA ALA A 113 6.06 14.56 -1.69
C ALA A 113 5.62 13.31 -2.45
N TYR A 114 4.34 12.96 -2.39
CA TYR A 114 3.81 11.82 -3.14
C TYR A 114 3.91 12.07 -4.66
N ARG A 115 3.59 13.28 -5.10
CA ARG A 115 3.73 13.70 -6.50
C ARG A 115 5.17 13.53 -6.98
N HIS A 116 6.17 13.99 -6.23
CA HIS A 116 7.57 13.82 -6.59
C HIS A 116 7.98 12.35 -6.72
N VAL A 117 7.50 11.49 -5.81
CA VAL A 117 7.68 10.03 -5.92
C VAL A 117 7.15 9.49 -7.27
N LEU A 118 5.95 9.93 -7.67
CA LEU A 118 5.33 9.48 -8.92
C LEU A 118 6.01 10.06 -10.17
N GLU A 119 6.36 11.34 -10.16
CA GLU A 119 7.07 12.03 -11.25
C GLU A 119 8.43 11.37 -11.51
N GLU A 120 9.24 11.18 -10.47
CA GLU A 120 10.54 10.52 -10.57
C GLU A 120 10.41 9.07 -11.06
N THR A 121 9.40 8.35 -10.56
CA THR A 121 9.13 6.99 -11.04
C THR A 121 8.79 6.99 -12.54
N ARG A 122 7.94 7.90 -13.00
CA ARG A 122 7.58 8.00 -14.42
C ARG A 122 8.74 8.40 -15.31
N GLU A 123 9.62 9.27 -14.81
CA GLU A 123 10.83 9.68 -15.53
C GLU A 123 11.81 8.53 -15.72
N VAL A 124 12.10 7.78 -14.66
CA VAL A 124 13.14 6.74 -14.68
C VAL A 124 12.61 5.38 -15.10
N LEU A 125 11.36 5.06 -14.75
CA LEU A 125 10.69 3.79 -15.01
C LEU A 125 9.35 4.00 -15.75
N PRO A 126 9.33 4.55 -16.96
CA PRO A 126 8.09 4.93 -17.66
C PRO A 126 7.17 3.73 -17.93
N GLN A 127 7.70 2.51 -17.95
CA GLN A 127 6.93 1.28 -18.18
C GLN A 127 6.40 0.64 -16.87
N ALA A 128 6.86 1.10 -15.72
CA ALA A 128 6.38 0.58 -14.44
C ALA A 128 4.87 0.85 -14.29
N ARG A 129 4.13 -0.18 -13.92
CA ARG A 129 2.70 -0.08 -13.68
C ARG A 129 2.45 0.23 -12.21
N LEU A 130 1.81 1.37 -11.94
CA LEU A 130 1.63 1.88 -10.58
C LEU A 130 0.26 1.52 -10.03
N VAL A 131 0.24 1.12 -8.76
CA VAL A 131 -0.95 0.80 -7.98
C VAL A 131 -0.94 1.68 -6.73
N LEU A 132 -1.82 2.65 -6.63
CA LEU A 132 -1.96 3.51 -5.46
C LEU A 132 -3.09 2.97 -4.58
N MET A 133 -2.77 2.69 -3.32
CA MET A 133 -3.70 2.12 -2.35
C MET A 133 -4.20 3.21 -1.40
N GLU A 134 -5.49 3.22 -1.16
CA GLU A 134 -6.14 4.19 -0.29
C GLU A 134 -5.75 3.98 1.18
N PRO A 135 -5.30 5.01 1.93
CA PRO A 135 -5.15 4.91 3.36
C PRO A 135 -6.52 4.80 4.05
N PHE A 136 -6.60 4.06 5.15
CA PHE A 136 -7.84 3.71 5.82
C PHE A 136 -7.70 3.72 7.34
N ILE A 137 -8.83 3.85 8.04
CA ILE A 137 -8.95 3.73 9.50
C ILE A 137 -10.33 3.18 9.89
N LEU A 138 -10.42 2.64 11.11
CA LEU A 138 -11.71 2.35 11.76
C LEU A 138 -11.78 2.99 13.14
N LYS A 139 -13.00 3.24 13.62
CA LYS A 139 -13.26 3.88 14.92
C LYS A 139 -13.02 2.89 16.06
N THR A 140 -11.75 2.62 16.36
CA THR A 140 -11.27 1.85 17.52
C THR A 140 -9.86 2.31 17.86
N GLY A 141 -9.33 1.96 19.02
CA GLY A 141 -7.99 2.40 19.45
C GLY A 141 -7.78 3.91 19.34
N ALA A 142 -6.63 4.34 18.84
CA ALA A 142 -6.26 5.76 18.75
C ALA A 142 -7.25 6.61 17.91
N PRO A 143 -7.77 6.16 16.75
CA PRO A 143 -8.81 6.91 16.05
C PRO A 143 -10.10 7.14 16.84
N ALA A 144 -10.45 6.27 17.79
CA ALA A 144 -11.65 6.42 18.59
C ALA A 144 -11.56 7.56 19.61
N GLU A 145 -10.35 7.96 20.03
CA GLU A 145 -10.12 9.01 21.01
C GLU A 145 -10.55 10.40 20.49
N ASP A 146 -10.36 10.65 19.17
CA ASP A 146 -10.81 11.87 18.50
C ASP A 146 -11.28 11.55 17.07
N TRP A 147 -12.31 10.74 16.97
CA TRP A 147 -12.83 10.26 15.69
C TRP A 147 -13.14 11.35 14.68
N PRO A 148 -13.80 12.49 15.05
CA PRO A 148 -14.11 13.54 14.08
C PRO A 148 -12.86 14.13 13.41
N GLU A 149 -11.77 14.34 14.16
CA GLU A 149 -10.55 14.91 13.60
C GLU A 149 -9.80 13.87 12.76
N TRP A 150 -9.75 12.60 13.17
CA TRP A 150 -9.21 11.52 12.38
C TRP A 150 -9.95 11.34 11.06
N GLN A 151 -11.28 11.29 11.11
CA GLN A 151 -12.13 11.15 9.92
C GLN A 151 -11.95 12.30 8.94
N LYS A 152 -11.92 13.54 9.43
CA LYS A 152 -11.67 14.72 8.62
C LYS A 152 -10.32 14.68 7.91
N ARG A 153 -9.28 14.19 8.60
CA ARG A 153 -7.92 14.11 8.03
C ARG A 153 -7.82 12.98 7.03
N ILE A 154 -8.21 11.77 7.41
CA ILE A 154 -8.11 10.61 6.50
C ILE A 154 -8.81 10.90 5.17
N THR A 155 -10.00 11.50 5.20
CA THR A 155 -10.74 11.87 3.98
C THR A 155 -9.91 12.75 3.04
N ARG A 156 -9.17 13.72 3.56
CA ARG A 156 -8.29 14.58 2.75
C ARG A 156 -7.14 13.80 2.11
N TYR A 157 -6.54 12.88 2.85
CA TYR A 157 -5.45 12.04 2.34
C TYR A 157 -5.94 11.07 1.27
N GLN A 158 -7.12 10.48 1.48
CA GLN A 158 -7.79 9.62 0.49
C GLN A 158 -8.07 10.38 -0.82
N GLN A 159 -8.56 11.62 -0.71
CA GLN A 159 -8.77 12.51 -1.86
C GLN A 159 -7.47 12.80 -2.62
N VAL A 160 -6.36 13.01 -1.91
CA VAL A 160 -5.04 13.22 -2.53
C VAL A 160 -4.62 11.97 -3.30
N VAL A 161 -4.70 10.78 -2.68
CA VAL A 161 -4.29 9.54 -3.36
C VAL A 161 -5.16 9.27 -4.59
N ARG A 162 -6.48 9.46 -4.49
CA ARG A 162 -7.41 9.31 -5.62
C ARG A 162 -7.09 10.29 -6.75
N LYS A 163 -6.91 11.58 -6.43
CA LYS A 163 -6.51 12.62 -7.38
C LYS A 163 -5.20 12.27 -8.10
N LEU A 164 -4.19 11.85 -7.36
CA LEU A 164 -2.90 11.46 -7.94
C LEU A 164 -3.03 10.19 -8.81
N ALA A 165 -3.87 9.24 -8.40
CA ALA A 165 -4.13 8.05 -9.20
C ALA A 165 -4.75 8.39 -10.55
N GLU A 166 -5.70 9.31 -10.59
CA GLU A 166 -6.32 9.81 -11.83
C GLU A 166 -5.31 10.58 -12.68
N GLU A 167 -4.58 11.51 -12.08
CA GLU A 167 -3.62 12.38 -12.77
C GLU A 167 -2.47 11.59 -13.43
N PHE A 168 -1.95 10.58 -12.72
CA PHE A 168 -0.84 9.74 -13.22
C PHE A 168 -1.31 8.50 -13.98
N ASN A 169 -2.62 8.34 -14.19
CA ASN A 169 -3.24 7.19 -14.84
C ASN A 169 -2.75 5.86 -14.24
N THR A 170 -2.92 5.71 -12.93
CA THR A 170 -2.54 4.51 -12.18
C THR A 170 -3.75 3.71 -11.76
N VAL A 171 -3.55 2.47 -11.33
CA VAL A 171 -4.60 1.69 -10.69
C VAL A 171 -4.81 2.23 -9.27
N PHE A 172 -6.06 2.53 -8.91
CA PHE A 172 -6.45 2.92 -7.57
C PHE A 172 -7.15 1.76 -6.85
N VAL A 173 -6.67 1.42 -5.66
CA VAL A 173 -7.27 0.37 -4.81
C VAL A 173 -8.00 1.03 -3.64
N PRO A 174 -9.34 1.11 -3.67
CA PRO A 174 -10.14 1.64 -2.57
C PRO A 174 -10.13 0.64 -1.41
N LEU A 175 -9.81 1.11 -0.20
CA LEU A 175 -9.73 0.26 0.99
C LEU A 175 -10.68 0.69 2.11
N GLN A 176 -11.00 1.98 2.25
CA GLN A 176 -11.86 2.46 3.32
C GLN A 176 -13.24 1.77 3.30
N GLU A 177 -13.87 1.72 2.15
CA GLU A 177 -15.22 1.14 1.99
C GLU A 177 -15.26 -0.35 2.33
N ILE A 178 -14.20 -1.12 2.02
CA ILE A 178 -14.17 -2.55 2.36
C ILE A 178 -14.05 -2.77 3.87
N PHE A 179 -13.31 -1.91 4.57
CA PHE A 179 -13.22 -1.98 6.03
C PHE A 179 -14.52 -1.53 6.70
N GLU A 180 -15.20 -0.50 6.18
CA GLU A 180 -16.51 -0.08 6.67
C GLU A 180 -17.57 -1.16 6.47
N ALA A 181 -17.58 -1.83 5.32
CA ALA A 181 -18.45 -2.97 5.06
C ALA A 181 -18.12 -4.17 5.97
N ALA A 182 -16.84 -4.45 6.22
CA ALA A 182 -16.42 -5.50 7.12
C ALA A 182 -16.83 -5.21 8.58
N ALA A 183 -16.79 -3.95 9.01
CA ALA A 183 -17.19 -3.50 10.34
C ALA A 183 -18.69 -3.74 10.65
N GLN A 184 -19.53 -3.97 9.62
CA GLN A 184 -20.92 -4.40 9.81
C GLN A 184 -21.03 -5.89 10.19
N ARG A 185 -19.96 -6.67 10.07
CA ARG A 185 -19.93 -8.13 10.29
C ARG A 185 -19.26 -8.53 11.59
N ALA A 186 -18.35 -7.70 12.09
CA ALA A 186 -17.64 -7.91 13.34
C ALA A 186 -17.12 -6.56 13.87
N ASP A 187 -16.72 -6.53 15.13
CA ASP A 187 -16.17 -5.33 15.78
C ASP A 187 -14.98 -4.75 15.01
N ASN A 188 -14.83 -3.44 15.05
CA ASN A 188 -13.75 -2.74 14.37
C ASN A 188 -12.35 -3.31 14.71
N ALA A 189 -12.12 -3.62 15.99
CA ALA A 189 -10.85 -4.18 16.46
C ALA A 189 -10.57 -5.60 15.93
N TYR A 190 -11.59 -6.33 15.48
CA TYR A 190 -11.40 -7.61 14.80
C TYR A 190 -10.68 -7.45 13.45
N TRP A 191 -10.86 -6.32 12.80
CA TRP A 191 -10.28 -6.00 11.50
C TRP A 191 -9.01 -5.15 11.61
N LEU A 192 -9.08 -4.06 12.41
CA LEU A 192 -7.97 -3.14 12.70
C LEU A 192 -7.83 -3.05 14.22
N TRP A 193 -6.89 -3.79 14.80
CA TRP A 193 -6.82 -3.99 16.26
C TRP A 193 -6.66 -2.70 17.08
N ASP A 194 -6.03 -1.67 16.51
CA ASP A 194 -5.85 -0.35 17.11
C ASP A 194 -6.48 0.79 16.28
N GLY A 195 -7.29 0.43 15.28
CA GLY A 195 -7.95 1.36 14.37
C GLY A 195 -7.15 1.72 13.13
N VAL A 196 -5.89 1.29 13.04
CA VAL A 196 -4.95 1.56 11.94
C VAL A 196 -4.34 0.27 11.40
N HIS A 197 -3.79 -0.57 12.28
CA HIS A 197 -3.06 -1.76 11.87
C HIS A 197 -4.00 -2.97 11.69
N PRO A 198 -3.96 -3.62 10.51
CA PRO A 198 -4.80 -4.77 10.24
C PRO A 198 -4.40 -5.98 11.11
N THR A 199 -5.41 -6.73 11.54
CA THR A 199 -5.25 -8.11 12.00
C THR A 199 -4.97 -9.02 10.80
N THR A 200 -4.75 -10.32 11.03
CA THR A 200 -4.67 -11.29 9.93
C THR A 200 -5.90 -11.26 9.02
N ALA A 201 -7.09 -11.10 9.60
CA ALA A 201 -8.34 -10.95 8.83
C ALA A 201 -8.38 -9.64 8.04
N GLY A 202 -7.90 -8.53 8.62
CA GLY A 202 -7.78 -7.24 7.93
C GLY A 202 -6.78 -7.28 6.77
N HIS A 203 -5.64 -7.94 6.95
CA HIS A 203 -4.68 -8.13 5.87
C HIS A 203 -5.23 -8.98 4.70
N ASP A 204 -6.05 -9.99 4.99
CA ASP A 204 -6.73 -10.77 3.95
C ASP A 204 -7.71 -9.92 3.13
N LEU A 205 -8.45 -9.00 3.78
CA LEU A 205 -9.30 -8.05 3.07
C LEU A 205 -8.51 -7.17 2.10
N ILE A 206 -7.38 -6.61 2.54
CA ILE A 206 -6.51 -5.79 1.69
C ILE A 206 -6.00 -6.61 0.50
N ALA A 207 -5.50 -7.82 0.76
CA ALA A 207 -4.97 -8.69 -0.29
C ALA A 207 -6.03 -9.06 -1.33
N LYS A 208 -7.24 -9.42 -0.89
CA LYS A 208 -8.37 -9.73 -1.78
C LYS A 208 -8.77 -8.52 -2.63
N GLN A 209 -8.86 -7.34 -2.02
CA GLN A 209 -9.21 -6.12 -2.75
C GLN A 209 -8.14 -5.75 -3.78
N TRP A 210 -6.86 -5.83 -3.40
CA TRP A 210 -5.75 -5.59 -4.31
C TRP A 210 -5.81 -6.54 -5.50
N LEU A 211 -5.92 -7.85 -5.26
CA LEU A 211 -5.99 -8.86 -6.31
C LEU A 211 -7.17 -8.62 -7.24
N ASN A 212 -8.36 -8.34 -6.70
CA ASN A 212 -9.57 -8.09 -7.48
C ASN A 212 -9.41 -6.86 -8.39
N VAL A 213 -8.96 -5.73 -7.85
CA VAL A 213 -8.82 -4.48 -8.61
C VAL A 213 -7.71 -4.59 -9.65
N VAL A 214 -6.59 -5.17 -9.31
CA VAL A 214 -5.43 -5.34 -10.19
C VAL A 214 -5.73 -6.32 -11.32
N GLU A 215 -6.48 -7.40 -11.06
CA GLU A 215 -6.96 -8.31 -12.10
C GLU A 215 -7.92 -7.61 -13.06
N GLN A 216 -8.92 -6.88 -12.53
CA GLN A 216 -9.89 -6.15 -13.36
C GLN A 216 -9.25 -5.06 -14.22
N SER A 217 -8.19 -4.42 -13.73
CA SER A 217 -7.46 -3.39 -14.47
C SER A 217 -6.65 -3.94 -15.64
N GLY A 218 -6.40 -5.26 -15.67
CA GLY A 218 -5.53 -5.90 -16.65
C GLY A 218 -4.04 -5.54 -16.52
N ILE A 219 -3.65 -4.85 -15.44
CA ILE A 219 -2.26 -4.38 -15.22
C ILE A 219 -1.26 -5.54 -15.09
N LEU A 220 -1.73 -6.74 -14.75
CA LEU A 220 -0.92 -7.96 -14.73
C LEU A 220 -0.88 -8.69 -16.09
N ASN A 221 -1.56 -8.21 -17.10
CA ASN A 221 -1.50 -8.76 -18.45
C ASN A 221 -0.43 -8.03 -19.26
N ASP A 222 0.16 -8.72 -20.24
CA ASP A 222 1.16 -8.11 -21.15
C ASP A 222 0.53 -7.17 -22.16
#